data_5816cc57ca0471ad82eb044afca13e1c
#
_entry.id   5816cc57ca0471ad82eb044afca13e1c
#
_cell.length_a   1.000
_cell.length_b   1.000
_cell.length_c   1.000
_cell.angle_alpha   90.00
_cell.angle_beta   90.00
_cell.angle_gamma   90.00
#
_symmetry.space_group_name_H-M   'P 1'
#
loop_
_entity.id
_entity.type
_entity.pdbx_description
1 polymer ?
#
loop_
_entity_poly.entity_id
_entity_poly.type
_entity_poly.pdbx_seq_one_letter_code
_entity_poly.pdbx_strand_id
1 'polypeptide(L)'
;AYRHWKTLSMPRWPHLDLPEIDFQDIIYYAAPKPKPKLSSMDEVDPELKATFDKLGVPLEEQMVLAGVAVDAVMDSVSVKTTFRETLAEKGIIFCSFSEALKNHPDLVKKYMGSVVPYTDNFFAALNAAVFSDGSFCYIPKGVHCPMELSTYFRINAAGTGQFERTLIVADEGAYVSYMEGCTAPQRDENQLHAAVVEIVVMKDAEVKY
;
A
#
# COMPACT_ATOMS: atom_id res chain seq x y z
N ALA A 1 -7.44 18.41 -1.58
CA ALA A 1 -6.07 18.11 -1.16
C ALA A 1 -5.07 19.04 -1.87
N TYR A 2 -4.91 19.00 -3.21
CA TYR A 2 -3.89 19.77 -3.94
C TYR A 2 -3.94 21.28 -3.70
N ARG A 3 -5.15 21.90 -3.73
CA ARG A 3 -5.29 23.34 -3.44
C ARG A 3 -4.82 23.70 -2.02
N HIS A 4 -5.10 22.83 -1.06
CA HIS A 4 -4.66 22.99 0.31
C HIS A 4 -3.15 22.81 0.43
N TRP A 5 -2.60 21.76 -0.18
CA TRP A 5 -1.16 21.52 -0.20
C TRP A 5 -0.35 22.74 -0.68
N LYS A 6 -0.81 23.44 -1.71
CA LYS A 6 -0.16 24.67 -2.21
C LYS A 6 -0.11 25.83 -1.21
N THR A 7 -0.89 25.77 -0.15
CA THR A 7 -0.87 26.78 0.93
C THR A 7 0.06 26.42 2.08
N LEU A 8 0.59 25.19 2.07
CA LEU A 8 1.44 24.67 3.12
C LEU A 8 2.92 24.84 2.77
N SER A 9 3.76 24.86 3.81
CA SER A 9 5.22 24.81 3.68
C SER A 9 5.73 23.47 4.13
N MET A 10 6.83 23.01 3.52
CA MET A 10 7.51 21.80 3.96
C MET A 10 7.90 21.90 5.43
N PRO A 11 7.64 20.87 6.26
CA PRO A 11 7.93 20.92 7.68
C PRO A 11 9.43 21.00 7.96
N ARG A 12 9.82 21.82 8.95
CA ARG A 12 11.22 21.99 9.39
C ARG A 12 11.48 21.44 10.79
N TRP A 13 10.45 20.93 11.47
CA TRP A 13 10.54 20.39 12.82
C TRP A 13 11.37 19.10 12.98
N PRO A 14 11.57 18.26 11.92
CA PRO A 14 12.31 16.99 12.09
C PRO A 14 13.81 17.16 12.36
N HIS A 15 14.36 18.36 12.38
CA HIS A 15 15.81 18.60 12.51
C HIS A 15 16.67 17.82 11.49
N LEU A 16 16.13 17.60 10.31
CA LEU A 16 16.80 16.93 9.20
C LEU A 16 17.28 17.98 8.21
N ASP A 17 18.49 17.81 7.74
CA ASP A 17 19.03 18.57 6.60
C ASP A 17 18.63 17.84 5.33
N LEU A 18 17.44 18.17 4.81
CA LEU A 18 16.91 17.55 3.61
C LEU A 18 17.32 18.37 2.39
N PRO A 19 17.70 17.70 1.28
CA PRO A 19 17.92 18.40 0.02
C PRO A 19 16.65 19.13 -0.43
N GLU A 20 16.83 20.16 -1.22
CA GLU A 20 15.68 20.85 -1.85
C GLU A 20 14.98 19.86 -2.80
N ILE A 21 13.68 19.70 -2.61
CA ILE A 21 12.85 18.80 -3.41
C ILE A 21 12.06 19.65 -4.40
N ASP A 22 12.32 19.47 -5.69
CA ASP A 22 11.43 20.00 -6.73
C ASP A 22 10.22 19.08 -6.93
N PHE A 23 9.13 19.42 -6.28
CA PHE A 23 7.87 18.68 -6.40
C PHE A 23 7.26 18.74 -7.80
N GLN A 24 7.73 19.58 -8.72
CA GLN A 24 7.25 19.62 -10.10
C GLN A 24 8.04 18.68 -11.02
N ASP A 25 9.22 18.25 -10.62
CA ASP A 25 10.07 17.31 -11.37
C ASP A 25 9.84 15.83 -10.97
N ILE A 26 8.82 15.56 -10.17
CA ILE A 26 8.47 14.20 -9.75
C ILE A 26 7.40 13.63 -10.67
N ILE A 27 7.59 12.40 -11.14
CA ILE A 27 6.55 11.63 -11.83
C ILE A 27 5.64 11.00 -10.78
N TYR A 28 4.40 11.49 -10.68
CA TYR A 28 3.43 11.03 -9.68
C TYR A 28 2.62 9.81 -10.09
N TYR A 29 2.62 9.47 -11.37
CA TYR A 29 1.89 8.32 -11.87
C TYR A 29 2.67 7.64 -13.00
N ALA A 30 2.91 6.35 -12.83
CA ALA A 30 3.45 5.50 -13.88
C ALA A 30 2.56 4.25 -13.99
N ALA A 31 1.89 4.08 -15.13
CA ALA A 31 1.11 2.88 -15.38
C ALA A 31 2.05 1.67 -15.52
N PRO A 32 1.75 0.53 -14.87
CA PRO A 32 2.53 -0.67 -15.05
C PRO A 32 2.49 -1.11 -16.52
N LYS A 33 3.67 -1.40 -17.08
CA LYS A 33 3.73 -1.98 -18.42
C LYS A 33 3.24 -3.43 -18.34
N PRO A 34 2.39 -3.88 -19.29
CA PRO A 34 2.02 -5.29 -19.37
C PRO A 34 3.28 -6.14 -19.46
N LYS A 35 3.50 -7.02 -18.48
CA LYS A 35 4.60 -7.98 -18.53
C LYS A 35 4.04 -9.33 -18.98
N PRO A 36 4.79 -10.10 -19.80
CA PRO A 36 4.40 -11.47 -20.07
C PRO A 36 4.32 -12.26 -18.75
N LYS A 37 3.37 -13.19 -18.67
CA LYS A 37 3.27 -14.08 -17.51
C LYS A 37 4.53 -14.94 -17.45
N LEU A 38 5.16 -14.97 -16.30
CA LEU A 38 6.31 -15.83 -16.08
C LEU A 38 5.86 -17.30 -15.92
N SER A 39 6.67 -18.23 -16.39
CA SER A 39 6.37 -19.66 -16.33
C SER A 39 6.95 -20.32 -15.08
N SER A 40 8.01 -19.74 -14.51
CA SER A 40 8.68 -20.26 -13.32
C SER A 40 9.36 -19.16 -12.50
N MET A 41 9.73 -19.52 -11.26
CA MET A 41 10.53 -18.64 -10.39
C MET A 41 11.94 -18.37 -10.92
N ASP A 42 12.43 -19.14 -11.88
CA ASP A 42 13.74 -18.93 -12.48
C ASP A 42 13.76 -17.73 -13.45
N GLU A 43 12.59 -17.34 -13.92
CA GLU A 43 12.40 -16.15 -14.78
C GLU A 43 12.20 -14.87 -13.97
N VAL A 44 12.09 -14.98 -12.63
CA VAL A 44 11.90 -13.83 -11.74
C VAL A 44 13.22 -13.08 -11.59
N ASP A 45 13.13 -11.74 -11.56
CA ASP A 45 14.27 -10.87 -11.30
C ASP A 45 15.01 -11.32 -10.02
N PRO A 46 16.31 -11.62 -10.10
CA PRO A 46 17.11 -12.10 -8.96
C PRO A 46 17.09 -11.17 -7.77
N GLU A 47 17.00 -9.85 -8.00
CA GLU A 47 16.93 -8.85 -6.93
C GLU A 47 15.59 -8.89 -6.19
N LEU A 48 14.50 -9.13 -6.93
CA LEU A 48 13.17 -9.33 -6.35
C LEU A 48 13.12 -10.60 -5.52
N LYS A 49 13.70 -11.70 -6.04
CA LYS A 49 13.79 -12.97 -5.32
C LYS A 49 14.59 -12.81 -4.02
N ALA A 50 15.77 -12.18 -4.08
CA ALA A 50 16.58 -11.90 -2.90
C ALA A 50 15.84 -11.02 -1.87
N THR A 51 14.96 -10.14 -2.33
CA THR A 51 14.12 -9.32 -1.46
C THR A 51 13.06 -10.16 -0.73
N PHE A 52 12.39 -11.05 -1.44
CA PHE A 52 11.44 -11.99 -0.83
C PHE A 52 12.10 -12.87 0.22
N ASP A 53 13.30 -13.39 -0.07
CA ASP A 53 14.07 -14.22 0.86
C ASP A 53 14.45 -13.43 2.12
N LYS A 54 14.86 -12.16 1.99
CA LYS A 54 15.15 -11.29 3.13
C LYS A 54 13.93 -11.00 4.00
N LEU A 55 12.76 -10.92 3.39
CA LEU A 55 11.50 -10.66 4.08
C LEU A 55 10.88 -11.93 4.67
N GLY A 56 11.48 -13.10 4.41
CA GLY A 56 10.95 -14.37 4.88
C GLY A 56 9.61 -14.75 4.22
N VAL A 57 9.35 -14.26 3.01
CA VAL A 57 8.12 -14.57 2.27
C VAL A 57 8.14 -16.06 1.88
N PRO A 58 7.12 -16.86 2.20
CA PRO A 58 7.05 -18.27 1.82
C PRO A 58 7.14 -18.47 0.30
N LEU A 59 7.76 -19.54 -0.16
CA LEU A 59 7.99 -19.79 -1.59
C LEU A 59 6.70 -19.77 -2.42
N GLU A 60 5.62 -20.33 -1.88
CA GLU A 60 4.30 -20.29 -2.55
C GLU A 60 3.79 -18.86 -2.73
N GLU A 61 3.98 -18.03 -1.74
CA GLU A 61 3.62 -16.62 -1.80
C GLU A 61 4.56 -15.82 -2.70
N GLN A 62 5.86 -16.16 -2.72
CA GLN A 62 6.81 -15.59 -3.67
C GLN A 62 6.39 -15.86 -5.11
N MET A 63 5.97 -17.09 -5.42
CA MET A 63 5.47 -17.48 -6.76
C MET A 63 4.27 -16.62 -7.18
N VAL A 64 3.36 -16.41 -6.26
CA VAL A 64 2.18 -15.56 -6.45
C VAL A 64 2.59 -14.11 -6.69
N LEU A 65 3.40 -13.55 -5.82
CA LEU A 65 3.86 -12.15 -5.86
C LEU A 65 4.75 -11.88 -7.08
N ALA A 66 5.50 -12.86 -7.53
CA ALA A 66 6.34 -12.77 -8.72
C ALA A 66 5.56 -12.85 -10.05
N GLY A 67 4.27 -13.17 -9.99
CA GLY A 67 3.43 -13.28 -11.18
C GLY A 67 3.61 -14.58 -11.95
N VAL A 68 4.18 -15.59 -11.33
CA VAL A 68 4.32 -16.94 -11.93
C VAL A 68 2.95 -17.59 -12.12
N ALA A 69 1.98 -17.25 -11.30
CA ALA A 69 0.59 -17.71 -11.41
C ALA A 69 -0.46 -16.66 -11.00
N VAL A 70 -0.07 -15.51 -10.44
CA VAL A 70 -1.00 -14.49 -9.90
C VAL A 70 -0.42 -13.10 -10.10
N ASP A 71 -1.26 -12.11 -10.35
CA ASP A 71 -0.83 -10.73 -10.55
C ASP A 71 -0.26 -10.12 -9.27
N ALA A 72 1.02 -9.84 -9.28
CA ALA A 72 1.65 -8.98 -8.30
C ALA A 72 1.87 -7.58 -8.87
N VAL A 73 1.87 -6.60 -7.99
CA VAL A 73 1.92 -5.22 -8.40
C VAL A 73 3.29 -4.62 -8.18
N MET A 74 3.78 -4.06 -9.24
CA MET A 74 4.91 -3.16 -9.24
C MET A 74 4.47 -1.82 -9.84
N ASP A 75 4.84 -0.71 -9.20
CA ASP A 75 4.59 0.66 -9.67
C ASP A 75 3.11 1.01 -9.87
N SER A 76 2.35 0.95 -8.83
CA SER A 76 0.92 1.26 -8.73
C SER A 76 0.00 0.12 -9.16
N VAL A 77 -0.66 -0.45 -8.18
CA VAL A 77 -1.97 -1.10 -8.29
C VAL A 77 -2.03 -2.60 -8.39
N SER A 78 -2.49 -3.13 -7.42
CA SER A 78 -3.46 -4.16 -7.02
C SER A 78 -2.88 -5.23 -6.11
N VAL A 79 -3.54 -5.40 -4.99
CA VAL A 79 -3.28 -6.50 -4.07
C VAL A 79 -4.09 -7.70 -4.54
N LYS A 80 -3.44 -8.76 -4.99
CA LYS A 80 -4.08 -10.07 -5.10
C LYS A 80 -3.52 -10.96 -3.99
N THR A 81 -4.41 -11.51 -3.20
CA THR A 81 -4.05 -12.50 -2.20
C THR A 81 -4.41 -13.90 -2.69
N THR A 82 -3.51 -14.85 -2.49
CA THR A 82 -3.74 -16.29 -2.73
C THR A 82 -4.89 -16.84 -1.91
N PHE A 83 -5.24 -16.18 -0.80
CA PHE A 83 -6.24 -16.62 0.15
C PHE A 83 -7.56 -15.86 0.02
N ARG A 84 -7.80 -15.24 -1.13
CA ARG A 84 -8.98 -14.40 -1.37
C ARG A 84 -10.29 -15.11 -1.06
N GLU A 85 -10.42 -16.36 -1.47
CA GLU A 85 -11.63 -17.14 -1.21
C GLU A 85 -11.82 -17.42 0.27
N THR A 86 -10.77 -17.85 0.97
CA THR A 86 -10.79 -18.10 2.41
C THR A 86 -11.13 -16.85 3.21
N LEU A 87 -10.64 -15.68 2.80
CA LEU A 87 -10.97 -14.40 3.43
C LEU A 87 -12.42 -14.00 3.14
N ALA A 88 -12.87 -14.19 1.89
CA ALA A 88 -14.23 -13.86 1.46
C ALA A 88 -15.30 -14.70 2.18
N GLU A 89 -15.02 -15.99 2.45
CA GLU A 89 -15.92 -16.86 3.23
C GLU A 89 -16.19 -16.31 4.63
N LYS A 90 -15.26 -15.57 5.21
CA LYS A 90 -15.40 -14.89 6.50
C LYS A 90 -15.91 -13.45 6.37
N GLY A 91 -16.20 -13.01 5.15
CA GLY A 91 -16.60 -11.63 4.87
C GLY A 91 -15.47 -10.61 5.00
N ILE A 92 -14.22 -11.07 5.09
CA ILE A 92 -13.05 -10.20 5.14
C ILE A 92 -12.80 -9.63 3.75
N ILE A 93 -12.61 -8.33 3.67
CA ILE A 93 -12.24 -7.64 2.43
C ILE A 93 -10.76 -7.30 2.52
N PHE A 94 -9.98 -7.80 1.56
CA PHE A 94 -8.57 -7.43 1.40
C PHE A 94 -8.28 -7.29 -0.09
N CYS A 95 -8.09 -6.05 -0.53
CA CYS A 95 -7.96 -5.73 -1.95
C CYS A 95 -7.29 -4.36 -2.14
N SER A 96 -7.04 -3.98 -3.39
CA SER A 96 -6.59 -2.63 -3.72
C SER A 96 -7.68 -1.58 -3.48
N PHE A 97 -7.29 -0.31 -3.30
CA PHE A 97 -8.24 0.79 -3.24
C PHE A 97 -9.10 0.90 -4.51
N SER A 98 -8.48 0.70 -5.67
CA SER A 98 -9.20 0.70 -6.96
C SER A 98 -10.31 -0.36 -7.00
N GLU A 99 -10.07 -1.54 -6.47
CA GLU A 99 -11.08 -2.59 -6.34
C GLU A 99 -12.12 -2.25 -5.27
N ALA A 100 -11.67 -1.76 -4.11
CA ALA A 100 -12.56 -1.34 -3.03
C ALA A 100 -13.53 -0.22 -3.46
N LEU A 101 -13.05 0.75 -4.24
CA LEU A 101 -13.90 1.82 -4.79
C LEU A 101 -15.01 1.30 -5.71
N LYS A 102 -14.75 0.22 -6.45
CA LYS A 102 -15.74 -0.40 -7.34
C LYS A 102 -16.75 -1.25 -6.59
N ASN A 103 -16.26 -2.06 -5.64
CA ASN A 103 -17.06 -3.13 -5.02
C ASN A 103 -17.62 -2.72 -3.65
N HIS A 104 -16.95 -1.79 -2.93
CA HIS A 104 -17.26 -1.38 -1.57
C HIS A 104 -17.19 0.15 -1.37
N PRO A 105 -17.78 0.97 -2.27
CA PRO A 105 -17.62 2.42 -2.26
C PRO A 105 -18.08 3.08 -0.97
N ASP A 106 -19.08 2.52 -0.30
CA ASP A 106 -19.63 3.10 0.94
C ASP A 106 -18.66 2.96 2.11
N LEU A 107 -17.94 1.83 2.20
CA LEU A 107 -16.90 1.64 3.21
C LEU A 107 -15.73 2.61 2.98
N VAL A 108 -15.28 2.74 1.74
CA VAL A 108 -14.19 3.66 1.40
C VAL A 108 -14.61 5.10 1.72
N LYS A 109 -15.80 5.55 1.32
CA LYS A 109 -16.31 6.89 1.62
C LYS A 109 -16.41 7.16 3.11
N LYS A 110 -16.79 6.16 3.88
CA LYS A 110 -16.98 6.29 5.33
C LYS A 110 -15.67 6.48 6.08
N TYR A 111 -14.63 5.76 5.68
CA TYR A 111 -13.43 5.64 6.49
C TYR A 111 -12.20 6.35 5.91
N MET A 112 -12.05 6.45 4.60
CA MET A 112 -10.88 7.09 3.99
C MET A 112 -10.80 8.58 4.36
N GLY A 113 -9.65 8.98 4.91
CA GLY A 113 -9.42 10.33 5.38
C GLY A 113 -10.11 10.69 6.70
N SER A 114 -10.68 9.69 7.40
CA SER A 114 -11.34 9.90 8.69
C SER A 114 -10.35 10.01 9.84
N VAL A 115 -9.18 9.40 9.71
CA VAL A 115 -8.11 9.43 10.72
C VAL A 115 -7.00 10.39 10.30
N VAL A 116 -6.56 10.30 9.03
CA VAL A 116 -5.54 11.19 8.45
C VAL A 116 -6.17 12.00 7.31
N PRO A 117 -6.86 13.12 7.62
CA PRO A 117 -7.43 13.97 6.60
C PRO A 117 -6.35 14.69 5.80
N TYR A 118 -6.68 15.15 4.59
CA TYR A 118 -5.74 15.91 3.77
C TYR A 118 -5.27 17.25 4.40
N THR A 119 -5.88 17.65 5.49
CA THR A 119 -5.54 18.85 6.24
C THR A 119 -4.55 18.61 7.38
N ASP A 120 -4.16 17.36 7.62
CA ASP A 120 -3.33 16.97 8.74
C ASP A 120 -1.92 17.60 8.67
N ASN A 121 -1.22 17.39 7.57
CA ASN A 121 0.12 17.94 7.37
C ASN A 121 0.47 18.03 5.87
N PHE A 122 1.67 18.56 5.58
CA PHE A 122 2.17 18.76 4.22
C PHE A 122 2.19 17.46 3.39
N PHE A 123 2.74 16.38 3.94
CA PHE A 123 2.85 15.11 3.22
C PHE A 123 1.54 14.35 3.14
N ALA A 124 0.68 14.45 4.14
CA ALA A 124 -0.69 13.92 4.07
C ALA A 124 -1.52 14.63 2.99
N ALA A 125 -1.37 15.95 2.87
CA ALA A 125 -2.00 16.73 1.81
C ALA A 125 -1.49 16.34 0.42
N LEU A 126 -0.17 16.16 0.27
CA LEU A 126 0.45 15.72 -0.98
C LEU A 126 -0.02 14.31 -1.35
N ASN A 127 0.08 13.34 -0.44
CA ASN A 127 -0.41 11.99 -0.66
C ASN A 127 -1.87 12.00 -1.09
N ALA A 128 -2.75 12.69 -0.36
CA ALA A 128 -4.17 12.78 -0.69
C ALA A 128 -4.47 13.44 -2.05
N ALA A 129 -3.51 14.21 -2.60
CA ALA A 129 -3.65 14.83 -3.91
C ALA A 129 -3.23 13.92 -5.06
N VAL A 130 -2.28 13.01 -4.83
CA VAL A 130 -1.57 12.29 -5.91
C VAL A 130 -1.56 10.77 -5.76
N PHE A 131 -2.00 10.20 -4.63
CA PHE A 131 -2.04 8.74 -4.51
C PHE A 131 -2.93 8.13 -5.60
N SER A 132 -2.49 7.05 -6.19
CA SER A 132 -3.18 6.38 -7.29
C SER A 132 -3.85 5.08 -6.87
N ASP A 133 -3.27 4.41 -5.88
CA ASP A 133 -3.81 3.18 -5.29
C ASP A 133 -3.20 2.90 -3.91
N GLY A 134 -3.47 1.71 -3.38
CA GLY A 134 -2.98 1.26 -2.10
C GLY A 134 -3.73 0.02 -1.62
N SER A 135 -3.72 -0.22 -0.32
CA SER A 135 -4.34 -1.40 0.28
C SER A 135 -5.58 -1.04 1.09
N PHE A 136 -6.63 -1.81 0.91
CA PHE A 136 -7.85 -1.73 1.68
C PHE A 136 -8.13 -3.05 2.40
N CYS A 137 -8.28 -2.98 3.72
CA CYS A 137 -8.58 -4.12 4.58
C CYS A 137 -9.77 -3.80 5.47
N TYR A 138 -10.80 -4.65 5.45
CA TYR A 138 -11.93 -4.57 6.35
C TYR A 138 -12.20 -5.93 6.98
N ILE A 139 -12.20 -5.96 8.32
CA ILE A 139 -12.50 -7.15 9.10
C ILE A 139 -13.88 -6.96 9.74
N PRO A 140 -14.87 -7.81 9.42
CA PRO A 140 -16.21 -7.68 9.95
C PRO A 140 -16.30 -7.91 11.46
N LYS A 141 -17.38 -7.43 12.05
CA LYS A 141 -17.67 -7.55 13.48
C LYS A 141 -17.51 -8.99 14.00
N GLY A 142 -16.71 -9.15 15.05
CA GLY A 142 -16.48 -10.43 15.72
C GLY A 142 -15.63 -11.43 14.93
N VAL A 143 -15.09 -11.03 13.77
CA VAL A 143 -14.28 -11.91 12.92
C VAL A 143 -12.82 -11.79 13.33
N HIS A 144 -12.17 -12.94 13.57
CA HIS A 144 -10.73 -13.03 13.73
C HIS A 144 -10.13 -13.48 12.40
N CYS A 145 -9.25 -12.66 11.82
CA CYS A 145 -8.56 -13.03 10.60
C CYS A 145 -7.71 -14.27 10.83
N PRO A 146 -7.88 -15.34 10.02
CA PRO A 146 -7.25 -16.64 10.27
C PRO A 146 -5.75 -16.66 9.97
N MET A 147 -5.22 -15.63 9.33
CA MET A 147 -3.83 -15.52 8.92
C MET A 147 -3.33 -14.08 9.03
N GLU A 148 -2.02 -13.90 9.02
CA GLU A 148 -1.43 -12.61 8.86
C GLU A 148 -1.63 -12.13 7.42
N LEU A 149 -2.06 -10.88 7.27
CA LEU A 149 -2.15 -10.22 5.97
C LEU A 149 -0.88 -9.42 5.74
N SER A 150 -0.41 -9.38 4.52
CA SER A 150 0.77 -8.58 4.17
C SER A 150 0.59 -7.82 2.86
N THR A 151 1.11 -6.61 2.83
CA THR A 151 1.22 -5.79 1.63
C THR A 151 2.67 -5.37 1.44
N TYR A 152 3.14 -5.45 0.22
CA TYR A 152 4.49 -5.07 -0.13
C TYR A 152 4.49 -4.06 -1.28
N PHE A 153 5.14 -2.92 -1.03
CA PHE A 153 5.30 -1.83 -2.00
C PHE A 153 6.76 -1.74 -2.45
N ARG A 154 6.98 -1.63 -3.76
CA ARG A 154 8.31 -1.45 -4.32
C ARG A 154 8.34 -0.33 -5.35
N ILE A 155 9.28 0.60 -5.18
CA ILE A 155 9.59 1.65 -6.14
C ILE A 155 10.62 1.10 -7.13
N ASN A 156 10.29 1.05 -8.43
CA ASN A 156 11.17 0.52 -9.46
C ASN A 156 11.69 1.54 -10.46
N ALA A 157 10.99 2.66 -10.66
CA ALA A 157 11.35 3.64 -11.68
C ALA A 157 12.16 4.81 -11.07
N ALA A 158 13.17 5.28 -11.83
CA ALA A 158 13.91 6.48 -11.50
C ALA A 158 13.05 7.74 -11.69
N GLY A 159 13.24 8.76 -10.85
CA GLY A 159 12.50 10.03 -10.94
C GLY A 159 11.02 9.92 -10.58
N THR A 160 10.55 8.77 -10.09
CA THR A 160 9.16 8.59 -9.65
C THR A 160 9.05 8.70 -8.13
N GLY A 161 8.00 9.40 -7.67
CA GLY A 161 7.54 9.33 -6.29
C GLY A 161 6.58 8.16 -6.10
N GLN A 162 6.55 7.60 -4.90
CA GLN A 162 5.55 6.61 -4.49
C GLN A 162 4.63 7.19 -3.43
N PHE A 163 3.34 7.11 -3.71
CA PHE A 163 2.30 7.69 -2.87
C PHE A 163 1.16 6.68 -2.76
N GLU A 164 1.23 5.80 -1.79
CA GLU A 164 0.18 4.83 -1.50
C GLU A 164 -0.62 5.20 -0.25
N ARG A 165 -1.80 4.61 -0.15
CA ARG A 165 -2.62 4.65 1.06
C ARG A 165 -2.99 3.26 1.50
N THR A 166 -2.83 3.00 2.79
CA THR A 166 -3.34 1.79 3.43
C THR A 166 -4.45 2.18 4.39
N LEU A 167 -5.60 1.53 4.25
CA LEU A 167 -6.73 1.69 5.16
C LEU A 167 -7.12 0.34 5.74
N ILE A 168 -6.96 0.21 7.05
CA ILE A 168 -7.34 -0.98 7.82
C ILE A 168 -8.50 -0.62 8.72
N VAL A 169 -9.60 -1.34 8.59
CA VAL A 169 -10.80 -1.18 9.43
C VAL A 169 -11.10 -2.49 10.14
N ALA A 170 -10.96 -2.52 11.44
CA ALA A 170 -11.36 -3.63 12.30
C ALA A 170 -12.66 -3.26 13.01
N ASP A 171 -13.77 -3.91 12.64
CA ASP A 171 -15.07 -3.69 13.25
C ASP A 171 -15.12 -4.26 14.68
N GLU A 172 -16.19 -4.03 15.41
CA GLU A 172 -16.31 -4.40 16.83
C GLU A 172 -15.93 -5.86 17.10
N GLY A 173 -14.98 -6.08 18.02
CA GLY A 173 -14.50 -7.41 18.39
C GLY A 173 -13.71 -8.14 17.30
N ALA A 174 -13.29 -7.46 16.25
CA ALA A 174 -12.50 -8.03 15.15
C ALA A 174 -11.01 -8.13 15.52
N TYR A 175 -10.28 -9.04 14.88
CA TYR A 175 -8.84 -9.18 15.02
C TYR A 175 -8.16 -9.33 13.67
N VAL A 176 -7.03 -8.63 13.49
CA VAL A 176 -6.13 -8.81 12.34
C VAL A 176 -4.68 -8.52 12.72
N SER A 177 -3.76 -9.37 12.22
CA SER A 177 -2.34 -9.08 12.13
C SER A 177 -2.02 -8.66 10.71
N TYR A 178 -1.39 -7.50 10.55
CA TYR A 178 -1.12 -6.90 9.24
C TYR A 178 0.33 -6.43 9.17
N MET A 179 1.06 -6.88 8.18
CA MET A 179 2.43 -6.46 7.89
C MET A 179 2.48 -5.63 6.61
N GLU A 180 3.19 -4.53 6.66
CA GLU A 180 3.44 -3.70 5.50
C GLU A 180 4.95 -3.52 5.31
N GLY A 181 5.41 -3.81 4.11
CA GLY A 181 6.79 -3.64 3.71
C GLY A 181 6.91 -2.70 2.52
N CYS A 182 7.94 -1.86 2.55
CA CYS A 182 8.29 -1.00 1.43
C CYS A 182 9.78 -1.09 1.16
N THR A 183 10.17 -1.20 -0.11
CA THR A 183 11.57 -1.08 -0.54
C THR A 183 11.70 -0.22 -1.78
N ALA A 184 12.86 0.44 -1.88
CA ALA A 184 13.31 1.14 -3.06
C ALA A 184 14.74 0.68 -3.39
N PRO A 185 15.10 0.50 -4.67
CA PRO A 185 16.48 0.28 -5.04
C PRO A 185 17.32 1.51 -4.66
N GLN A 186 18.57 1.28 -4.23
CA GLN A 186 19.51 2.37 -4.04
C GLN A 186 19.90 2.94 -5.40
N ARG A 187 19.71 4.25 -5.56
CA ARG A 187 20.07 5.01 -6.76
C ARG A 187 20.74 6.31 -6.34
N ASP A 188 21.57 6.87 -7.20
CA ASP A 188 22.18 8.20 -7.01
C ASP A 188 21.18 9.34 -7.31
N GLU A 189 19.89 9.07 -7.24
CA GLU A 189 18.81 10.00 -7.52
C GLU A 189 17.90 10.14 -6.31
N ASN A 190 17.34 11.34 -6.12
CA ASN A 190 16.36 11.58 -5.07
C ASN A 190 15.09 10.77 -5.34
N GLN A 191 14.63 10.07 -4.33
CA GLN A 191 13.36 9.35 -4.34
C GLN A 191 12.47 9.87 -3.22
N LEU A 192 11.22 10.19 -3.53
CA LEU A 192 10.24 10.59 -2.55
C LEU A 192 9.22 9.47 -2.34
N HIS A 193 9.14 8.99 -1.12
CA HIS A 193 8.10 8.06 -0.68
C HIS A 193 7.28 8.72 0.43
N ALA A 194 5.99 8.88 0.21
CA ALA A 194 5.07 9.46 1.18
C ALA A 194 3.80 8.60 1.26
N ALA A 195 3.85 7.58 2.10
CA ALA A 195 2.72 6.72 2.43
C ALA A 195 1.80 7.36 3.47
N VAL A 196 0.53 6.99 3.45
CA VAL A 196 -0.41 7.27 4.53
C VAL A 196 -1.09 5.97 4.94
N VAL A 197 -0.99 5.64 6.24
CA VAL A 197 -1.67 4.50 6.83
C VAL A 197 -2.75 4.99 7.80
N GLU A 198 -3.97 4.55 7.59
CA GLU A 198 -5.12 4.82 8.47
C GLU A 198 -5.59 3.50 9.09
N ILE A 199 -5.68 3.48 10.42
CA ILE A 199 -6.15 2.30 11.15
C ILE A 199 -7.35 2.71 11.99
N VAL A 200 -8.50 2.11 11.70
CA VAL A 200 -9.75 2.30 12.45
C VAL A 200 -10.02 1.05 13.26
N VAL A 201 -9.94 1.15 14.58
CA VAL A 201 -10.14 0.04 15.50
C VAL A 201 -11.38 0.34 16.34
N MET A 202 -12.44 -0.45 16.15
CA MET A 202 -13.68 -0.26 16.89
C MET A 202 -13.64 -0.94 18.26
N LYS A 203 -14.73 -0.81 18.99
CA LYS A 203 -14.82 -1.33 20.36
C LYS A 203 -14.43 -2.81 20.41
N ASP A 204 -13.56 -3.17 21.38
CA ASP A 204 -13.09 -4.54 21.63
C ASP A 204 -12.39 -5.21 20.42
N ALA A 205 -12.02 -4.44 19.37
CA ALA A 205 -11.22 -4.94 18.26
C ALA A 205 -9.73 -4.79 18.55
N GLU A 206 -8.91 -5.58 17.86
CA GLU A 206 -7.46 -5.55 17.96
C GLU A 206 -6.82 -5.58 16.57
N VAL A 207 -5.89 -4.68 16.32
CA VAL A 207 -5.07 -4.63 15.12
C VAL A 207 -3.61 -4.67 15.52
N LYS A 208 -2.92 -5.70 15.05
CA LYS A 208 -1.46 -5.79 15.15
C LYS A 208 -0.85 -5.33 13.83
N TYR A 209 -0.24 -4.15 13.83
CA TYR A 209 0.40 -3.56 12.66
C TYR A 209 1.92 -3.48 12.86
#